data_e6308059c66a24956278e7adcc5b4316
#
_entry.id   e6308059c66a24956278e7adcc5b4316
#
_cell.length_a   1.000
_cell.length_b   1.000
_cell.length_c   1.000
_cell.angle_alpha   90.00
_cell.angle_beta   90.00
_cell.angle_gamma   90.00
#
_symmetry.space_group_name_H-M   'P 1'
#
loop_
_entity.id
_entity.type
_entity.pdbx_description
1 polymer ?
#
loop_
_entity_poly.entity_id
_entity_poly.type
_entity_poly.pdbx_seq_one_letter_code
_entity_poly.pdbx_strand_id
1 'polypeptide(L)'
;VEITGKVFVVTGGGNGIGRQVVRGLLARGARVAAVDVSETGLAETADLAHAAQRLTTHALDLTDRTAVEALPAAVVAAHGQVDGVLNIAGIIQPFVRVNDLTYEQIEKVMNVNFWGTVHMCKAFLPYLLERPSAALLNVASMGALAPVPGQSVYGASKAAVKLFTEGLYAELVDTPVAVTVVFPGAIATNITTNSGAAVPGRARSAKSSTTKTTSAAEAARMIIAAVERGAYRATLGNDARGLDLLARLSPRRATDMIAGKMKSLLGEPTSPR
;
A
#
# COMPACT_ATOMS: atom_id res chain seq x y z
N VAL A 1 12.12 -10.66 10.35
CA VAL A 1 13.26 -9.72 10.25
C VAL A 1 13.26 -8.83 11.49
N GLU A 2 14.40 -8.70 12.16
CA GLU A 2 14.55 -7.77 13.29
C GLU A 2 14.38 -6.32 12.82
N ILE A 3 13.81 -5.45 13.68
CA ILE A 3 13.56 -4.04 13.33
C ILE A 3 14.67 -3.13 13.88
N THR A 4 15.12 -3.40 15.09
CA THR A 4 16.10 -2.54 15.80
C THR A 4 17.42 -2.42 15.04
N GLY A 5 17.88 -1.20 14.81
CA GLY A 5 19.13 -0.91 14.09
C GLY A 5 19.10 -1.14 12.57
N LYS A 6 17.99 -1.64 12.02
CA LYS A 6 17.80 -1.90 10.59
C LYS A 6 17.34 -0.66 9.85
N VAL A 7 17.56 -0.64 8.54
CA VAL A 7 17.19 0.46 7.63
C VAL A 7 16.03 0.03 6.75
N PHE A 8 14.93 0.77 6.84
CA PHE A 8 13.73 0.52 6.04
C PHE A 8 13.40 1.68 5.11
N VAL A 9 13.08 1.37 3.87
CA VAL A 9 12.48 2.31 2.92
C VAL A 9 10.96 2.13 2.95
N VAL A 10 10.21 3.22 3.11
CA VAL A 10 8.74 3.19 3.23
C VAL A 10 8.13 4.15 2.22
N THR A 11 7.43 3.63 1.21
CA THR A 11 6.69 4.47 0.26
C THR A 11 5.32 4.86 0.82
N GLY A 12 4.79 6.03 0.41
CA GLY A 12 3.58 6.60 1.01
C GLY A 12 3.83 7.14 2.43
N GLY A 13 5.10 7.46 2.75
CA GLY A 13 5.53 7.88 4.08
C GLY A 13 4.99 9.23 4.54
N GLY A 14 4.47 10.04 3.62
CA GLY A 14 3.91 11.37 3.92
C GLY A 14 2.53 11.35 4.56
N ASN A 15 1.78 10.23 4.53
CA ASN A 15 0.40 10.22 5.03
C ASN A 15 -0.08 8.81 5.45
N GLY A 16 -1.25 8.76 6.08
CA GLY A 16 -2.03 7.55 6.33
C GLY A 16 -1.27 6.40 6.97
N ILE A 17 -1.36 5.21 6.37
CA ILE A 17 -0.70 3.99 6.86
C ILE A 17 0.82 4.14 6.79
N GLY A 18 1.37 4.67 5.68
CA GLY A 18 2.81 4.82 5.49
C GLY A 18 3.44 5.70 6.57
N ARG A 19 2.85 6.87 6.87
CA ARG A 19 3.28 7.73 7.99
C ARG A 19 3.31 6.97 9.33
N GLN A 20 2.28 6.19 9.61
CA GLN A 20 2.21 5.43 10.87
C GLN A 20 3.24 4.28 10.91
N VAL A 21 3.55 3.67 9.76
CA VAL A 21 4.62 2.68 9.64
C VAL A 21 5.98 3.32 9.86
N VAL A 22 6.27 4.48 9.24
CA VAL A 22 7.50 5.24 9.48
C VAL A 22 7.69 5.48 10.97
N ARG A 23 6.68 6.08 11.64
CA ARG A 23 6.73 6.35 13.08
C ARG A 23 6.87 5.08 13.93
N GLY A 24 6.17 4.01 13.55
CA GLY A 24 6.23 2.74 14.26
C GLY A 24 7.57 2.02 14.16
N LEU A 25 8.25 2.11 13.02
CA LEU A 25 9.60 1.58 12.82
C LEU A 25 10.64 2.39 13.60
N LEU A 26 10.57 3.73 13.55
CA LEU A 26 11.43 4.62 14.31
C LEU A 26 11.31 4.40 15.81
N ALA A 27 10.08 4.20 16.31
CA ALA A 27 9.82 3.90 17.73
C ALA A 27 10.44 2.57 18.18
N ARG A 28 10.67 1.62 17.24
CA ARG A 28 11.37 0.34 17.48
C ARG A 28 12.88 0.40 17.21
N GLY A 29 13.45 1.59 17.08
CA GLY A 29 14.89 1.77 16.90
C GLY A 29 15.41 1.56 15.49
N ALA A 30 14.54 1.49 14.48
CA ALA A 30 14.97 1.48 13.08
C ALA A 30 15.48 2.84 12.61
N ARG A 31 16.16 2.85 11.45
CA ARG A 31 16.35 4.01 10.60
C ARG A 31 15.39 3.90 9.42
N VAL A 32 14.87 5.02 8.94
CA VAL A 32 13.85 5.01 7.89
C VAL A 32 14.14 6.06 6.82
N ALA A 33 14.06 5.64 5.56
CA ALA A 33 13.94 6.52 4.41
C ALA A 33 12.45 6.57 4.00
N ALA A 34 11.78 7.67 4.31
CA ALA A 34 10.38 7.89 3.96
C ALA A 34 10.28 8.50 2.57
N VAL A 35 9.51 7.87 1.68
CA VAL A 35 9.32 8.26 0.29
C VAL A 35 7.87 8.63 0.05
N ASP A 36 7.61 9.79 -0.54
CA ASP A 36 6.27 10.23 -0.95
C ASP A 36 6.39 11.29 -2.04
N VAL A 37 5.34 11.48 -2.84
CA VAL A 37 5.28 12.59 -3.80
C VAL A 37 5.01 13.92 -3.10
N SER A 38 4.45 13.91 -1.89
CA SER A 38 4.09 15.08 -1.11
C SER A 38 5.23 15.52 -0.19
N GLU A 39 5.96 16.57 -0.57
CA GLU A 39 6.98 17.19 0.29
C GLU A 39 6.39 17.66 1.61
N THR A 40 5.23 18.30 1.59
CA THR A 40 4.54 18.78 2.80
C THR A 40 4.16 17.61 3.72
N GLY A 41 3.66 16.51 3.15
CA GLY A 41 3.33 15.31 3.91
C GLY A 41 4.57 14.66 4.55
N LEU A 42 5.70 14.67 3.86
CA LEU A 42 6.98 14.19 4.40
C LEU A 42 7.51 15.09 5.53
N ALA A 43 7.40 16.41 5.36
CA ALA A 43 7.79 17.37 6.41
C ALA A 43 6.95 17.17 7.68
N GLU A 44 5.62 17.05 7.56
CA GLU A 44 4.75 16.73 8.70
C GLU A 44 5.12 15.39 9.36
N THR A 45 5.51 14.39 8.58
CA THR A 45 5.94 13.09 9.10
C THR A 45 7.24 13.23 9.89
N ALA A 46 8.19 14.02 9.40
CA ALA A 46 9.45 14.28 10.06
C ALA A 46 9.24 15.03 11.39
N ASP A 47 8.41 16.05 11.39
CA ASP A 47 8.05 16.81 12.59
C ASP A 47 7.39 15.92 13.65
N LEU A 48 6.45 15.06 13.24
CA LEU A 48 5.77 14.14 14.16
C LEU A 48 6.66 13.00 14.67
N ALA A 49 7.70 12.65 13.95
CA ALA A 49 8.58 11.54 14.30
C ALA A 49 9.66 11.93 15.31
N HIS A 50 10.10 13.19 15.31
CA HIS A 50 11.19 13.70 16.16
C HIS A 50 12.44 12.80 16.16
N ALA A 51 12.76 12.19 15.00
CA ALA A 51 13.74 11.11 14.89
C ALA A 51 15.14 11.57 14.43
N ALA A 52 15.32 12.87 14.16
CA ALA A 52 16.58 13.47 13.72
C ALA A 52 17.31 12.63 12.64
N GLN A 53 18.54 12.22 12.91
CA GLN A 53 19.38 11.47 11.97
C GLN A 53 18.90 10.05 11.61
N ARG A 54 17.84 9.55 12.26
CA ARG A 54 17.28 8.21 11.95
C ARG A 54 16.21 8.24 10.86
N LEU A 55 15.79 9.42 10.41
CA LEU A 55 14.80 9.60 9.36
C LEU A 55 15.39 10.47 8.26
N THR A 56 15.31 9.97 7.01
CA THR A 56 15.45 10.81 5.81
C THR A 56 14.14 10.84 5.04
N THR A 57 13.89 11.94 4.33
CA THR A 57 12.71 12.13 3.50
C THR A 57 13.11 12.31 2.06
N HIS A 58 12.40 11.65 1.14
CA HIS A 58 12.67 11.67 -0.29
C HIS A 58 11.37 11.98 -1.02
N ALA A 59 11.25 13.23 -1.51
CA ALA A 59 10.14 13.63 -2.37
C ALA A 59 10.37 13.04 -3.76
N LEU A 60 9.53 12.05 -4.14
CA LEU A 60 9.75 11.28 -5.35
C LEU A 60 8.42 10.72 -5.88
N ASP A 61 8.20 10.84 -7.19
CA ASP A 61 7.12 10.16 -7.89
C ASP A 61 7.57 8.74 -8.28
N LEU A 62 6.87 7.72 -7.79
CA LEU A 62 7.18 6.31 -8.08
C LEU A 62 6.98 5.95 -9.56
N THR A 63 6.32 6.79 -10.34
CA THR A 63 6.16 6.62 -11.79
C THR A 63 7.38 7.08 -12.58
N ASP A 64 8.24 7.92 -11.97
CA ASP A 64 9.55 8.28 -12.52
C ASP A 64 10.57 7.16 -12.22
N ARG A 65 10.70 6.27 -13.19
CA ARG A 65 11.63 5.14 -13.09
C ARG A 65 13.07 5.58 -12.83
N THR A 66 13.54 6.64 -13.49
CA THR A 66 14.92 7.11 -13.34
C THR A 66 15.20 7.59 -11.93
N ALA A 67 14.27 8.37 -11.37
CA ALA A 67 14.36 8.84 -9.99
C ALA A 67 14.32 7.68 -8.98
N VAL A 68 13.47 6.66 -9.23
CA VAL A 68 13.41 5.46 -8.37
C VAL A 68 14.71 4.65 -8.46
N GLU A 69 15.31 4.48 -9.63
CA GLU A 69 16.58 3.75 -9.82
C GLU A 69 17.77 4.44 -9.11
N ALA A 70 17.73 5.77 -8.93
CA ALA A 70 18.75 6.51 -8.19
C ALA A 70 18.58 6.47 -6.66
N LEU A 71 17.38 6.15 -6.16
CA LEU A 71 17.03 6.22 -4.75
C LEU A 71 17.86 5.28 -3.84
N PRO A 72 18.16 4.02 -4.22
CA PRO A 72 18.95 3.12 -3.37
C PRO A 72 20.31 3.70 -2.98
N ALA A 73 21.02 4.30 -3.93
CA ALA A 73 22.32 4.93 -3.66
C ALA A 73 22.20 6.08 -2.65
N ALA A 74 21.16 6.91 -2.77
CA ALA A 74 20.90 8.01 -1.82
C ALA A 74 20.59 7.48 -0.42
N VAL A 75 19.81 6.39 -0.30
CA VAL A 75 19.50 5.76 0.99
C VAL A 75 20.75 5.14 1.61
N VAL A 76 21.56 4.44 0.83
CA VAL A 76 22.83 3.86 1.31
C VAL A 76 23.79 4.94 1.75
N ALA A 77 23.92 6.06 1.02
CA ALA A 77 24.75 7.19 1.42
C ALA A 77 24.32 7.78 2.77
N ALA A 78 23.01 7.86 3.04
CA ALA A 78 22.48 8.42 4.27
C ALA A 78 22.50 7.46 5.47
N HIS A 79 22.24 6.17 5.23
CA HIS A 79 22.00 5.18 6.30
C HIS A 79 23.01 4.01 6.31
N GLY A 80 23.87 3.89 5.29
CA GLY A 80 24.90 2.87 5.17
C GLY A 80 24.43 1.53 4.56
N GLN A 81 23.12 1.25 4.57
CA GLN A 81 22.56 -0.02 4.08
C GLN A 81 21.05 0.09 3.84
N VAL A 82 20.46 -0.96 3.27
CA VAL A 82 19.00 -1.16 3.19
C VAL A 82 18.69 -2.59 3.63
N ASP A 83 17.84 -2.75 4.65
CA ASP A 83 17.43 -4.06 5.19
C ASP A 83 15.96 -4.38 4.88
N GLY A 84 15.17 -3.39 4.44
CA GLY A 84 13.79 -3.64 4.06
C GLY A 84 13.18 -2.55 3.20
N VAL A 85 12.22 -2.96 2.35
CA VAL A 85 11.40 -2.07 1.52
C VAL A 85 9.94 -2.39 1.75
N LEU A 86 9.17 -1.37 2.15
CA LEU A 86 7.73 -1.47 2.40
C LEU A 86 7.00 -0.57 1.40
N ASN A 87 6.46 -1.17 0.36
CA ASN A 87 5.69 -0.50 -0.69
C ASN A 87 4.24 -0.32 -0.24
N ILE A 88 3.95 0.84 0.37
CA ILE A 88 2.64 1.17 0.96
C ILE A 88 1.89 2.17 0.09
N ALA A 89 2.59 3.00 -0.69
CA ALA A 89 1.98 3.98 -1.57
C ALA A 89 0.92 3.37 -2.49
N GLY A 90 -0.12 4.14 -2.75
CA GLY A 90 -1.15 3.75 -3.68
C GLY A 90 -2.28 4.77 -3.73
N ILE A 91 -2.96 4.80 -4.86
CA ILE A 91 -4.11 5.66 -5.14
C ILE A 91 -5.31 4.82 -5.56
N ILE A 92 -6.50 5.39 -5.46
CA ILE A 92 -7.75 4.82 -5.98
C ILE A 92 -8.21 5.61 -7.21
N GLN A 93 -9.01 4.97 -8.05
CA GLN A 93 -9.74 5.64 -9.12
C GLN A 93 -10.95 6.41 -8.59
N PRO A 94 -11.54 7.35 -9.36
CA PRO A 94 -12.88 7.87 -9.09
C PRO A 94 -13.91 6.73 -9.00
N PHE A 95 -14.93 6.88 -8.13
CA PHE A 95 -16.00 5.89 -8.00
C PHE A 95 -17.01 5.99 -9.14
N VAL A 96 -16.62 5.54 -10.32
CA VAL A 96 -17.42 5.55 -11.55
C VAL A 96 -17.37 4.18 -12.22
N ARG A 97 -18.28 3.94 -13.16
CA ARG A 97 -18.27 2.73 -13.98
C ARG A 97 -17.08 2.74 -14.92
N VAL A 98 -16.62 1.56 -15.34
CA VAL A 98 -15.48 1.44 -16.28
C VAL A 98 -15.73 2.24 -17.56
N ASN A 99 -16.97 2.28 -18.04
CA ASN A 99 -17.34 3.02 -19.24
C ASN A 99 -17.17 4.55 -19.11
N ASP A 100 -17.16 5.05 -17.88
CA ASP A 100 -17.04 6.48 -17.58
C ASP A 100 -15.63 6.87 -17.14
N LEU A 101 -14.71 5.92 -17.07
CA LEU A 101 -13.29 6.18 -16.80
C LEU A 101 -12.57 6.63 -18.07
N THR A 102 -11.72 7.65 -17.96
CA THR A 102 -10.79 7.99 -19.04
C THR A 102 -9.56 7.05 -19.01
N TYR A 103 -8.90 6.89 -20.15
CA TYR A 103 -7.67 6.10 -20.21
C TYR A 103 -6.57 6.66 -19.31
N GLU A 104 -6.45 7.99 -19.20
CA GLU A 104 -5.48 8.67 -18.32
C GLU A 104 -5.71 8.31 -16.85
N GLN A 105 -6.96 8.18 -16.43
CA GLN A 105 -7.32 7.74 -15.07
C GLN A 105 -6.93 6.28 -14.84
N ILE A 106 -7.14 5.42 -15.84
CA ILE A 106 -6.75 4.01 -15.82
C ILE A 106 -5.22 3.88 -15.72
N GLU A 107 -4.50 4.56 -16.61
CA GLU A 107 -3.05 4.57 -16.67
C GLU A 107 -2.43 5.10 -15.38
N LYS A 108 -2.96 6.21 -14.85
CA LYS A 108 -2.49 6.79 -13.58
C LYS A 108 -2.55 5.77 -12.44
N VAL A 109 -3.66 5.06 -12.29
CA VAL A 109 -3.83 4.06 -11.23
C VAL A 109 -2.87 2.89 -11.42
N MET A 110 -2.72 2.39 -12.65
CA MET A 110 -1.79 1.30 -12.96
C MET A 110 -0.33 1.72 -12.77
N ASN A 111 0.03 2.91 -13.22
CA ASN A 111 1.39 3.43 -13.12
C ASN A 111 1.82 3.60 -11.66
N VAL A 112 0.98 4.24 -10.82
CA VAL A 112 1.33 4.44 -9.41
C VAL A 112 1.31 3.11 -8.65
N ASN A 113 0.21 2.34 -8.74
CA ASN A 113 0.01 1.18 -7.87
C ASN A 113 0.86 -0.02 -8.27
N PHE A 114 0.93 -0.34 -9.56
CA PHE A 114 1.64 -1.52 -10.05
C PHE A 114 3.06 -1.18 -10.49
N TRP A 115 3.23 -0.29 -11.48
CA TRP A 115 4.56 0.02 -11.98
C TRP A 115 5.45 0.67 -10.91
N GLY A 116 4.91 1.60 -10.09
CA GLY A 116 5.66 2.16 -8.96
C GLY A 116 6.16 1.09 -7.99
N THR A 117 5.33 0.08 -7.69
CA THR A 117 5.75 -1.07 -6.87
C THR A 117 6.84 -1.90 -7.57
N VAL A 118 6.70 -2.15 -8.89
CA VAL A 118 7.71 -2.89 -9.68
C VAL A 118 9.04 -2.13 -9.71
N HIS A 119 9.00 -0.81 -9.96
CA HIS A 119 10.21 0.02 -9.97
C HIS A 119 10.96 -0.08 -8.65
N MET A 120 10.26 0.10 -7.52
CA MET A 120 10.85 -0.01 -6.18
C MET A 120 11.43 -1.40 -5.92
N CYS A 121 10.69 -2.46 -6.24
CA CYS A 121 11.18 -3.82 -6.08
C CYS A 121 12.46 -4.06 -6.88
N LYS A 122 12.47 -3.69 -8.17
CA LYS A 122 13.64 -3.89 -9.05
C LYS A 122 14.86 -3.08 -8.60
N ALA A 123 14.66 -1.83 -8.18
CA ALA A 123 15.76 -0.95 -7.77
C ALA A 123 16.42 -1.43 -6.46
N PHE A 124 15.63 -1.93 -5.52
CA PHE A 124 16.15 -2.29 -4.19
C PHE A 124 16.50 -3.77 -4.03
N LEU A 125 15.96 -4.67 -4.84
CA LEU A 125 16.19 -6.11 -4.69
C LEU A 125 17.68 -6.50 -4.69
N PRO A 126 18.57 -5.93 -5.53
CA PRO A 126 20.01 -6.23 -5.44
C PRO A 126 20.61 -5.95 -4.07
N TYR A 127 20.22 -4.82 -3.44
CA TYR A 127 20.70 -4.43 -2.11
C TYR A 127 20.14 -5.32 -1.00
N LEU A 128 18.89 -5.78 -1.13
CA LEU A 128 18.29 -6.69 -0.16
C LEU A 128 18.93 -8.09 -0.19
N LEU A 129 19.29 -8.57 -1.37
CA LEU A 129 19.95 -9.87 -1.55
C LEU A 129 21.34 -9.94 -0.91
N GLU A 130 22.02 -8.82 -0.76
CA GLU A 130 23.32 -8.72 -0.08
C GLU A 130 23.22 -8.75 1.46
N ARG A 131 21.99 -8.66 2.00
CA ARG A 131 21.81 -8.63 3.44
C ARG A 131 21.70 -10.03 4.03
N PRO A 132 22.19 -10.27 5.27
CA PRO A 132 22.02 -11.56 5.94
C PRO A 132 20.55 -11.85 6.31
N SER A 133 19.71 -10.84 6.34
CA SER A 133 18.26 -10.92 6.52
C SER A 133 17.62 -9.62 6.04
N ALA A 134 16.64 -9.71 5.16
CA ALA A 134 15.95 -8.57 4.59
C ALA A 134 14.44 -8.78 4.47
N ALA A 135 13.68 -7.68 4.29
CA ALA A 135 12.24 -7.71 4.11
C ALA A 135 11.81 -6.96 2.85
N LEU A 136 10.92 -7.56 2.07
CA LEU A 136 10.22 -6.91 0.96
C LEU A 136 8.72 -7.08 1.18
N LEU A 137 8.02 -5.97 1.40
CA LEU A 137 6.58 -5.99 1.66
C LEU A 137 5.85 -5.11 0.66
N ASN A 138 4.83 -5.68 0.02
CA ASN A 138 3.96 -4.97 -0.91
C ASN A 138 2.51 -4.94 -0.41
N VAL A 139 1.92 -3.74 -0.40
CA VAL A 139 0.52 -3.55 0.01
C VAL A 139 -0.41 -3.68 -1.19
N ALA A 140 -1.13 -4.81 -1.23
CA ALA A 140 -2.25 -5.03 -2.12
C ALA A 140 -3.54 -4.36 -1.56
N SER A 141 -4.64 -5.07 -1.50
CA SER A 141 -5.94 -4.62 -0.95
C SER A 141 -6.88 -5.81 -0.82
N MET A 142 -7.91 -5.70 0.00
CA MET A 142 -9.08 -6.58 -0.10
C MET A 142 -9.74 -6.52 -1.48
N GLY A 143 -9.63 -5.38 -2.19
CA GLY A 143 -10.09 -5.22 -3.57
C GLY A 143 -9.34 -6.09 -4.59
N ALA A 144 -8.17 -6.64 -4.24
CA ALA A 144 -7.46 -7.65 -5.03
C ALA A 144 -8.05 -9.07 -4.85
N LEU A 145 -8.90 -9.27 -3.84
CA LEU A 145 -9.51 -10.56 -3.50
C LEU A 145 -10.96 -10.67 -4.00
N ALA A 146 -11.68 -9.55 -3.95
CA ALA A 146 -13.03 -9.45 -4.49
C ALA A 146 -13.26 -8.04 -5.05
N PRO A 147 -13.93 -7.93 -6.22
CA PRO A 147 -14.08 -6.65 -6.92
C PRO A 147 -15.03 -5.72 -6.16
N VAL A 148 -14.68 -4.43 -6.12
CA VAL A 148 -15.50 -3.37 -5.57
C VAL A 148 -16.11 -2.58 -6.74
N PRO A 149 -17.46 -2.46 -6.83
CA PRO A 149 -18.11 -1.65 -7.86
C PRO A 149 -17.58 -0.22 -7.88
N GLY A 150 -17.25 0.28 -9.06
CA GLY A 150 -16.65 1.61 -9.23
C GLY A 150 -15.15 1.69 -8.93
N GLN A 151 -14.52 0.55 -8.60
CA GLN A 151 -13.08 0.45 -8.33
C GLN A 151 -12.42 -0.70 -9.11
N SER A 152 -12.91 -0.99 -10.31
CA SER A 152 -12.46 -2.15 -11.09
C SER A 152 -10.98 -2.09 -11.46
N VAL A 153 -10.49 -0.92 -11.91
CA VAL A 153 -9.08 -0.73 -12.28
C VAL A 153 -8.18 -0.70 -11.04
N TYR A 154 -8.63 -0.07 -9.95
CA TYR A 154 -7.94 -0.15 -8.67
C TYR A 154 -7.80 -1.61 -8.21
N GLY A 155 -8.90 -2.36 -8.23
CA GLY A 155 -8.90 -3.79 -7.90
C GLY A 155 -7.92 -4.58 -8.77
N ALA A 156 -7.94 -4.35 -10.09
CA ALA A 156 -7.01 -4.97 -11.05
C ALA A 156 -5.55 -4.62 -10.73
N SER A 157 -5.23 -3.35 -10.45
CA SER A 157 -3.87 -2.92 -10.09
C SER A 157 -3.37 -3.62 -8.83
N LYS A 158 -4.24 -3.76 -7.81
CA LYS A 158 -3.90 -4.44 -6.56
C LYS A 158 -3.86 -5.97 -6.69
N ALA A 159 -4.62 -6.55 -7.62
CA ALA A 159 -4.50 -7.96 -7.99
C ALA A 159 -3.17 -8.23 -8.72
N ALA A 160 -2.73 -7.32 -9.59
CA ALA A 160 -1.42 -7.38 -10.22
C ALA A 160 -0.29 -7.32 -9.18
N VAL A 161 -0.36 -6.38 -8.21
CA VAL A 161 0.60 -6.31 -7.09
C VAL A 161 0.59 -7.60 -6.28
N LYS A 162 -0.59 -8.17 -5.99
CA LYS A 162 -0.70 -9.45 -5.27
C LYS A 162 0.06 -10.55 -6.00
N LEU A 163 -0.28 -10.81 -7.26
CA LEU A 163 0.32 -11.93 -8.01
C LEU A 163 1.82 -11.71 -8.26
N PHE A 164 2.24 -10.48 -8.56
CA PHE A 164 3.65 -10.11 -8.66
C PHE A 164 4.42 -10.40 -7.37
N THR A 165 3.85 -10.06 -6.20
CA THR A 165 4.50 -10.31 -4.90
C THR A 165 4.57 -11.80 -4.58
N GLU A 166 3.54 -12.57 -4.92
CA GLU A 166 3.53 -14.04 -4.77
C GLU A 166 4.55 -14.69 -5.69
N GLY A 167 4.76 -14.14 -6.92
CA GLY A 167 5.85 -14.54 -7.82
C GLY A 167 7.23 -14.25 -7.23
N LEU A 168 7.44 -13.04 -6.72
CA LEU A 168 8.69 -12.68 -6.04
C LEU A 168 8.97 -13.59 -4.83
N TYR A 169 7.96 -13.96 -4.06
CA TYR A 169 8.13 -14.92 -2.97
C TYR A 169 8.66 -16.26 -3.49
N ALA A 170 8.09 -16.78 -4.58
CA ALA A 170 8.53 -18.05 -5.16
C ALA A 170 9.97 -17.98 -5.71
N GLU A 171 10.35 -16.85 -6.30
CA GLU A 171 11.71 -16.62 -6.81
C GLU A 171 12.77 -16.46 -5.70
N LEU A 172 12.35 -15.97 -4.53
CA LEU A 172 13.26 -15.58 -3.44
C LEU A 172 13.23 -16.53 -2.23
N VAL A 173 12.55 -17.66 -2.32
CA VAL A 173 12.33 -18.59 -1.19
C VAL A 173 13.64 -19.08 -0.56
N ASP A 174 14.68 -19.26 -1.36
CA ASP A 174 16.00 -19.74 -0.90
C ASP A 174 17.00 -18.59 -0.66
N THR A 175 16.51 -17.35 -0.51
CA THR A 175 17.31 -16.15 -0.26
C THR A 175 17.04 -15.58 1.14
N PRO A 176 17.88 -14.65 1.63
CA PRO A 176 17.63 -13.99 2.91
C PRO A 176 16.46 -12.99 2.89
N VAL A 177 15.76 -12.81 1.77
CA VAL A 177 14.70 -11.81 1.60
C VAL A 177 13.32 -12.40 1.93
N ALA A 178 12.78 -12.04 3.07
CA ALA A 178 11.39 -12.38 3.42
C ALA A 178 10.41 -11.52 2.61
N VAL A 179 9.59 -12.13 1.76
CA VAL A 179 8.61 -11.44 0.92
C VAL A 179 7.21 -11.55 1.53
N THR A 180 6.54 -10.41 1.67
CA THR A 180 5.20 -10.31 2.30
C THR A 180 4.22 -9.59 1.39
N VAL A 181 3.05 -10.18 1.15
CA VAL A 181 1.90 -9.48 0.57
C VAL A 181 0.87 -9.13 1.65
N VAL A 182 0.38 -7.88 1.64
CA VAL A 182 -0.56 -7.38 2.65
C VAL A 182 -1.89 -6.98 2.01
N PHE A 183 -2.99 -7.35 2.67
CA PHE A 183 -4.36 -7.05 2.22
C PHE A 183 -5.08 -6.20 3.28
N PRO A 184 -5.02 -4.87 3.18
CA PRO A 184 -5.84 -4.01 4.02
C PRO A 184 -7.33 -4.17 3.69
N GLY A 185 -8.14 -4.22 4.75
CA GLY A 185 -9.58 -4.02 4.68
C GLY A 185 -9.96 -2.54 4.62
N ALA A 186 -11.08 -2.18 5.21
CA ALA A 186 -11.49 -0.78 5.34
C ALA A 186 -10.65 -0.08 6.40
N ILE A 187 -9.68 0.70 5.97
CA ILE A 187 -8.79 1.49 6.86
C ILE A 187 -9.23 2.95 6.85
N ALA A 188 -9.29 3.56 8.03
CA ALA A 188 -9.56 4.99 8.20
C ALA A 188 -8.35 5.81 7.74
N THR A 189 -8.32 6.19 6.46
CA THR A 189 -7.26 7.01 5.85
C THR A 189 -7.85 8.07 4.92
N ASN A 190 -7.01 9.01 4.51
CA ASN A 190 -7.36 10.06 3.55
C ASN A 190 -7.14 9.62 2.08
N ILE A 191 -7.13 8.32 1.78
CA ILE A 191 -6.81 7.82 0.44
C ILE A 191 -7.74 8.40 -0.64
N THR A 192 -9.01 8.58 -0.33
CA THR A 192 -9.99 9.20 -1.24
C THR A 192 -9.63 10.64 -1.57
N THR A 193 -9.32 11.43 -0.56
CA THR A 193 -8.92 12.85 -0.71
C THR A 193 -7.58 12.94 -1.45
N ASN A 194 -6.60 12.15 -1.05
CA ASN A 194 -5.26 12.15 -1.65
C ASN A 194 -5.27 11.67 -3.12
N SER A 195 -6.23 10.82 -3.49
CA SER A 195 -6.41 10.36 -4.87
C SER A 195 -7.24 11.31 -5.73
N GLY A 196 -7.81 12.40 -5.15
CA GLY A 196 -8.79 13.25 -5.83
C GLY A 196 -10.11 12.51 -6.14
N ALA A 197 -10.39 11.40 -5.46
CA ALA A 197 -11.58 10.58 -5.70
C ALA A 197 -12.71 10.99 -4.75
N ALA A 198 -13.77 11.58 -5.30
CA ALA A 198 -14.99 11.84 -4.54
C ALA A 198 -15.76 10.53 -4.31
N VAL A 199 -16.19 10.27 -3.07
CA VAL A 199 -17.10 9.16 -2.77
C VAL A 199 -18.53 9.66 -2.92
N PRO A 200 -19.32 9.15 -3.88
CA PRO A 200 -20.71 9.56 -4.05
C PRO A 200 -21.50 9.37 -2.74
N GLY A 201 -22.32 10.35 -2.37
CA GLY A 201 -23.20 10.29 -1.19
C GLY A 201 -22.53 10.58 0.17
N ARG A 202 -21.21 10.75 0.27
CA ARG A 202 -20.52 11.00 1.54
C ARG A 202 -20.43 12.49 1.94
N ALA A 203 -20.77 13.41 1.03
CA ALA A 203 -20.72 14.85 1.29
C ALA A 203 -21.77 15.35 2.30
N ARG A 204 -22.71 14.53 2.75
CA ARG A 204 -23.85 14.95 3.62
C ARG A 204 -24.09 14.16 4.90
N SER A 205 -23.34 13.12 5.21
CA SER A 205 -23.52 12.43 6.49
C SER A 205 -22.17 12.05 7.13
N ALA A 206 -21.65 12.96 7.94
CA ALA A 206 -20.63 12.68 8.94
C ALA A 206 -21.19 11.83 10.11
N LYS A 207 -22.32 11.14 9.91
CA LYS A 207 -22.93 10.28 10.93
C LYS A 207 -22.79 8.81 10.51
N SER A 208 -21.90 8.14 11.25
CA SER A 208 -22.00 6.72 11.63
C SER A 208 -22.24 5.70 10.50
N SER A 209 -21.21 5.34 9.76
CA SER A 209 -21.16 3.95 9.29
C SER A 209 -20.79 3.09 10.50
N THR A 210 -21.69 2.18 10.90
CA THR A 210 -21.49 1.19 11.96
C THR A 210 -20.40 0.15 11.64
N THR A 211 -19.72 0.29 10.51
CA THR A 211 -18.61 -0.59 10.11
C THR A 211 -17.37 -0.15 10.88
N LYS A 212 -16.91 -0.96 11.81
CA LYS A 212 -15.65 -0.79 12.52
C LYS A 212 -14.50 -0.77 11.52
N THR A 213 -14.02 0.43 11.14
CA THR A 213 -12.82 0.59 10.33
C THR A 213 -11.57 0.42 11.18
N THR A 214 -10.56 -0.26 10.67
CA THR A 214 -9.25 -0.34 11.32
C THR A 214 -8.56 1.03 11.23
N SER A 215 -7.95 1.51 12.30
CA SER A 215 -7.20 2.77 12.26
C SER A 215 -5.88 2.60 11.48
N ALA A 216 -5.35 3.70 10.92
CA ALA A 216 -4.05 3.69 10.26
C ALA A 216 -2.91 3.23 11.21
N ALA A 217 -2.98 3.60 12.50
CA ALA A 217 -2.02 3.19 13.51
C ALA A 217 -2.10 1.67 13.80
N GLU A 218 -3.31 1.11 13.86
CA GLU A 218 -3.52 -0.33 14.00
C GLU A 218 -2.99 -1.09 12.79
N ALA A 219 -3.33 -0.63 11.57
CA ALA A 219 -2.83 -1.22 10.33
C ALA A 219 -1.29 -1.21 10.29
N ALA A 220 -0.65 -0.11 10.68
CA ALA A 220 0.79 -0.01 10.75
C ALA A 220 1.41 -1.01 11.75
N ARG A 221 0.81 -1.18 12.94
CA ARG A 221 1.27 -2.20 13.90
C ARG A 221 1.20 -3.61 13.30
N MET A 222 0.12 -3.93 12.58
CA MET A 222 -0.05 -5.24 11.94
C MET A 222 0.96 -5.44 10.80
N ILE A 223 1.26 -4.40 10.01
CA ILE A 223 2.28 -4.43 8.95
C ILE A 223 3.65 -4.71 9.55
N ILE A 224 4.07 -3.96 10.57
CA ILE A 224 5.37 -4.14 11.21
C ILE A 224 5.47 -5.55 11.81
N ALA A 225 4.44 -6.01 12.48
CA ALA A 225 4.41 -7.37 13.01
C ALA A 225 4.46 -8.46 11.92
N ALA A 226 3.95 -8.19 10.71
CA ALA A 226 4.10 -9.10 9.57
C ALA A 226 5.56 -9.14 9.07
N VAL A 227 6.23 -7.99 9.02
CA VAL A 227 7.67 -7.88 8.71
C VAL A 227 8.52 -8.66 9.72
N GLU A 228 8.28 -8.45 11.03
CA GLU A 228 9.01 -9.13 12.11
C GLU A 228 8.93 -10.66 12.00
N ARG A 229 7.75 -11.18 11.64
CA ARG A 229 7.53 -12.63 11.46
C ARG A 229 7.99 -13.18 10.12
N GLY A 230 8.37 -12.34 9.15
CA GLY A 230 8.61 -12.79 7.77
C GLY A 230 7.37 -13.44 7.14
N ALA A 231 6.19 -12.91 7.43
CA ALA A 231 4.93 -13.53 7.03
C ALA A 231 4.75 -13.49 5.51
N TYR A 232 4.50 -14.63 4.86
CA TYR A 232 4.15 -14.68 3.44
C TYR A 232 2.96 -13.78 3.09
N ARG A 233 1.94 -13.76 3.96
CA ARG A 233 0.67 -13.09 3.72
C ARG A 233 0.09 -12.51 5.00
N ALA A 234 -0.47 -11.31 4.95
CA ALA A 234 -1.17 -10.69 6.07
C ALA A 234 -2.45 -9.97 5.62
N THR A 235 -3.55 -10.20 6.34
CA THR A 235 -4.80 -9.43 6.20
C THR A 235 -4.92 -8.43 7.33
N LEU A 236 -5.28 -7.18 7.04
CA LEU A 236 -5.43 -6.13 8.03
C LEU A 236 -6.92 -5.83 8.25
N GLY A 237 -7.43 -6.22 9.40
CA GLY A 237 -8.84 -6.11 9.77
C GLY A 237 -9.62 -7.42 9.59
N ASN A 238 -10.70 -7.56 10.37
CA ASN A 238 -11.54 -8.75 10.34
C ASN A 238 -12.36 -8.87 9.05
N ASP A 239 -12.70 -7.75 8.44
CA ASP A 239 -13.39 -7.65 7.16
C ASP A 239 -12.54 -8.24 6.01
N ALA A 240 -11.25 -7.88 5.96
CA ALA A 240 -10.32 -8.44 4.98
C ALA A 240 -10.12 -9.95 5.17
N ARG A 241 -10.02 -10.42 6.43
CA ARG A 241 -9.85 -11.85 6.73
C ARG A 241 -11.07 -12.66 6.32
N GLY A 242 -12.28 -12.18 6.62
CA GLY A 242 -13.52 -12.86 6.23
C GLY A 242 -13.71 -12.92 4.72
N LEU A 243 -13.40 -11.80 4.04
CA LEU A 243 -13.49 -11.72 2.58
C LEU A 243 -12.45 -12.61 1.89
N ASP A 244 -11.23 -12.68 2.40
CA ASP A 244 -10.19 -13.57 1.87
C ASP A 244 -10.64 -15.04 1.87
N LEU A 245 -11.19 -15.51 2.99
CA LEU A 245 -11.70 -16.87 3.09
C LEU A 245 -12.86 -17.10 2.12
N LEU A 246 -13.83 -16.17 2.06
CA LEU A 246 -14.99 -16.29 1.20
C LEU A 246 -14.59 -16.28 -0.29
N ALA A 247 -13.66 -15.38 -0.68
CA ALA A 247 -13.19 -15.29 -2.05
C ALA A 247 -12.47 -16.54 -2.54
N ARG A 248 -11.77 -17.26 -1.64
CA ARG A 248 -11.13 -18.54 -1.97
C ARG A 248 -12.13 -19.69 -2.12
N LEU A 249 -13.14 -19.73 -1.25
CA LEU A 249 -14.11 -20.84 -1.24
C LEU A 249 -15.24 -20.65 -2.26
N SER A 250 -15.66 -19.41 -2.50
CA SER A 250 -16.75 -19.07 -3.41
C SER A 250 -16.58 -17.68 -4.01
N PRO A 251 -15.78 -17.52 -5.06
CA PRO A 251 -15.48 -16.21 -5.68
C PRO A 251 -16.74 -15.45 -6.09
N ARG A 252 -17.72 -16.14 -6.70
CA ARG A 252 -18.99 -15.54 -7.11
C ARG A 252 -19.75 -14.97 -5.92
N ARG A 253 -19.90 -15.73 -4.82
CA ARG A 253 -20.61 -15.25 -3.61
C ARG A 253 -19.90 -14.05 -2.98
N ALA A 254 -18.57 -14.03 -2.99
CA ALA A 254 -17.81 -12.88 -2.51
C ALA A 254 -18.10 -11.64 -3.36
N THR A 255 -18.12 -11.79 -4.68
CA THR A 255 -18.45 -10.72 -5.64
C THR A 255 -19.88 -10.22 -5.45
N ASP A 256 -20.87 -11.13 -5.41
CA ASP A 256 -22.29 -10.79 -5.23
C ASP A 256 -22.53 -10.05 -3.90
N MET A 257 -21.88 -10.50 -2.82
CA MET A 257 -21.97 -9.86 -1.50
C MET A 257 -21.43 -8.43 -1.52
N ILE A 258 -20.25 -8.20 -2.11
CA ILE A 258 -19.65 -6.87 -2.21
C ILE A 258 -20.50 -5.98 -3.13
N ALA A 259 -20.92 -6.49 -4.28
CA ALA A 259 -21.78 -5.76 -5.21
C ALA A 259 -23.08 -5.30 -4.53
N GLY A 260 -23.73 -6.18 -3.76
CA GLY A 260 -24.93 -5.85 -3.00
C GLY A 260 -24.71 -4.77 -1.94
N LYS A 261 -23.63 -4.88 -1.14
CA LYS A 261 -23.30 -3.92 -0.09
C LYS A 261 -22.88 -2.54 -0.62
N MET A 262 -22.31 -2.47 -1.82
CA MET A 262 -21.72 -1.26 -2.39
C MET A 262 -22.50 -0.72 -3.59
N LYS A 263 -23.68 -1.25 -3.84
CA LYS A 263 -24.55 -0.82 -4.96
C LYS A 263 -24.81 0.69 -4.99
N SER A 264 -24.95 1.32 -3.83
CA SER A 264 -25.19 2.75 -3.69
C SER A 264 -24.01 3.65 -4.07
N LEU A 265 -22.78 3.10 -4.21
CA LEU A 265 -21.60 3.88 -4.59
C LEU A 265 -21.60 4.30 -6.06
N LEU A 266 -22.37 3.63 -6.92
CA LEU A 266 -22.35 3.87 -8.37
C LEU A 266 -23.48 4.77 -8.88
N GLY A 267 -24.43 5.20 -8.02
CA GLY A 267 -25.64 5.89 -8.49
C GLY A 267 -26.52 5.01 -9.41
N GLU A 268 -27.58 5.59 -9.97
CA GLU A 268 -28.38 4.91 -10.99
C GLU A 268 -27.61 4.79 -12.31
N PRO A 269 -27.85 3.74 -13.11
CA PRO A 269 -27.24 3.63 -14.44
C PRO A 269 -27.61 4.85 -15.28
N THR A 270 -26.62 5.54 -15.83
CA THR A 270 -26.88 6.53 -16.89
C THR A 270 -27.51 5.77 -18.05
N SER A 271 -28.69 6.24 -18.52
CA SER A 271 -29.36 5.65 -19.68
C SER A 271 -28.41 5.56 -20.87
N PRO A 272 -28.47 4.49 -21.68
CA PRO A 272 -27.64 4.38 -22.87
C PRO A 272 -27.95 5.57 -23.80
N ARG A 273 -26.88 6.28 -24.21
CA ARG A 273 -26.94 7.23 -25.32
C ARG A 273 -26.91 6.50 -26.62
#